data_97715a61d6c4d155b75d3d2f36a6bf87
#
_entry.id   97715a61d6c4d155b75d3d2f36a6bf87
#
_cell.length_a   1.000
_cell.length_b   1.000
_cell.length_c   1.000
_cell.angle_alpha   90.00
_cell.angle_beta   90.00
_cell.angle_gamma   90.00
#
_symmetry.space_group_name_H-M   'P 1'
#
loop_
_entity.id
_entity.type
_entity.pdbx_description
1 polymer ?
#
loop_
_entity_poly.entity_id
_entity_poly.type
_entity_poly.pdbx_seq_one_letter_code
_entity_poly.pdbx_strand_id
1 'polypeptide(L)'
;MISADKYADLTDQDLVALLLQSDPGAWDYVLLELVAPLTRTRKYVEIFNKHGLSTDILISRVWMILEKDDYRRLRAFRFGASFKTYLFIIVREAQKYEIQEKIGKNPYILSEDDDFCSRIAGKEGIDSPELKDEVQYANELIGRLWQDNPLQAWVLIMRNSLQLSAKDVSSFLNESSSNVDQLNKRAKEKLKALRKER
;
A
#
# COMPACT_ATOMS: atom_id res chain seq x y z
N MET A 1 -21.80 -19.89 10.23
CA MET A 1 -21.20 -19.27 9.03
C MET A 1 -21.90 -17.92 8.86
N ILE A 2 -21.28 -16.84 9.31
CA ILE A 2 -21.82 -15.48 9.17
C ILE A 2 -21.65 -15.13 7.69
N SER A 3 -22.74 -14.72 7.02
CA SER A 3 -22.73 -14.44 5.58
C SER A 3 -21.75 -13.33 5.26
N ALA A 4 -20.73 -13.61 4.44
CA ALA A 4 -19.76 -12.63 3.94
C ALA A 4 -20.46 -11.46 3.23
N ASP A 5 -21.66 -11.70 2.69
CA ASP A 5 -22.50 -10.71 2.00
C ASP A 5 -22.85 -9.50 2.89
N LYS A 6 -23.01 -9.71 4.21
CA LYS A 6 -23.32 -8.63 5.15
C LYS A 6 -22.27 -7.53 5.18
N TYR A 7 -20.99 -7.89 5.02
CA TYR A 7 -19.88 -6.93 5.11
C TYR A 7 -19.48 -6.36 3.75
N ALA A 8 -19.88 -7.03 2.66
CA ALA A 8 -19.56 -6.60 1.30
C ALA A 8 -20.26 -5.28 0.92
N ASP A 9 -21.46 -5.03 1.47
CA ASP A 9 -22.26 -3.84 1.19
C ASP A 9 -21.97 -2.66 2.13
N LEU A 10 -21.08 -2.84 3.11
CA LEU A 10 -20.72 -1.77 4.04
C LEU A 10 -19.82 -0.72 3.37
N THR A 11 -19.97 0.52 3.81
CA THR A 11 -18.99 1.56 3.47
C THR A 11 -17.64 1.27 4.13
N ASP A 12 -16.55 1.81 3.57
CA ASP A 12 -15.23 1.72 4.17
C ASP A 12 -15.21 2.24 5.62
N GLN A 13 -16.01 3.28 5.90
CA GLN A 13 -16.13 3.88 7.24
C GLN A 13 -16.79 2.92 8.23
N ASP A 14 -17.90 2.31 7.83
CA ASP A 14 -18.64 1.36 8.67
C ASP A 14 -17.79 0.11 8.94
N LEU A 15 -17.10 -0.39 7.89
CA LEU A 15 -16.24 -1.55 8.02
C LEU A 15 -15.07 -1.28 9.00
N VAL A 16 -14.40 -0.13 8.86
CA VAL A 16 -13.32 0.26 9.78
C VAL A 16 -13.84 0.46 11.21
N ALA A 17 -15.05 1.02 11.38
CA ALA A 17 -15.66 1.17 12.70
C ALA A 17 -15.89 -0.18 13.38
N LEU A 18 -16.36 -1.21 12.64
CA LEU A 18 -16.52 -2.57 13.16
C LEU A 18 -15.18 -3.22 13.51
N LEU A 19 -14.14 -3.01 12.71
CA LEU A 19 -12.79 -3.51 13.02
C LEU A 19 -12.25 -2.90 14.32
N LEU A 20 -12.46 -1.60 14.54
CA LEU A 20 -12.08 -0.91 15.79
C LEU A 20 -12.87 -1.38 17.02
N GLN A 21 -14.07 -1.93 16.80
CA GLN A 21 -14.89 -2.57 17.84
C GLN A 21 -14.52 -4.06 18.03
N SER A 22 -13.49 -4.54 17.33
CA SER A 22 -13.06 -5.94 17.36
C SER A 22 -14.17 -6.92 16.95
N ASP A 23 -15.06 -6.55 16.01
CA ASP A 23 -16.08 -7.43 15.47
C ASP A 23 -15.43 -8.62 14.73
N PRO A 24 -15.62 -9.87 15.21
CA PRO A 24 -14.93 -11.01 14.63
C PRO A 24 -15.30 -11.27 13.16
N GLY A 25 -16.56 -11.04 12.79
CA GLY A 25 -17.02 -11.25 11.42
C GLY A 25 -16.46 -10.22 10.45
N ALA A 26 -16.30 -8.96 10.89
CA ALA A 26 -15.66 -7.93 10.10
C ALA A 26 -14.16 -8.25 9.89
N TRP A 27 -13.49 -8.77 10.91
CA TRP A 27 -12.09 -9.21 10.80
C TRP A 27 -11.97 -10.40 9.86
N ASP A 28 -12.81 -11.42 9.98
CA ASP A 28 -12.82 -12.57 9.06
C ASP A 28 -13.04 -12.11 7.62
N TYR A 29 -14.01 -11.24 7.38
CA TYR A 29 -14.26 -10.67 6.05
C TYR A 29 -13.04 -9.94 5.50
N VAL A 30 -12.44 -9.05 6.28
CA VAL A 30 -11.28 -8.28 5.82
C VAL A 30 -10.09 -9.18 5.53
N LEU A 31 -9.79 -10.13 6.41
CA LEU A 31 -8.62 -11.00 6.25
C LEU A 31 -8.80 -12.03 5.14
N LEU A 32 -9.96 -12.61 5.00
CA LEU A 32 -10.20 -13.71 4.05
C LEU A 32 -10.66 -13.20 2.67
N GLU A 33 -11.52 -12.17 2.62
CA GLU A 33 -12.09 -11.70 1.36
C GLU A 33 -11.31 -10.51 0.76
N LEU A 34 -10.69 -9.66 1.58
CA LEU A 34 -9.95 -8.51 1.07
C LEU A 34 -8.43 -8.73 1.06
N VAL A 35 -7.85 -9.24 2.16
CA VAL A 35 -6.39 -9.40 2.30
C VAL A 35 -5.87 -10.64 1.57
N ALA A 36 -6.51 -11.80 1.73
CA ALA A 36 -6.03 -13.05 1.14
C ALA A 36 -5.85 -12.97 -0.39
N PRO A 37 -6.76 -12.37 -1.19
CA PRO A 37 -6.53 -12.17 -2.60
C PRO A 37 -5.32 -11.28 -2.92
N LEU A 38 -5.05 -10.26 -2.08
CA LEU A 38 -3.92 -9.34 -2.27
C LEU A 38 -2.56 -10.02 -2.04
N THR A 39 -2.51 -11.07 -1.21
CA THR A 39 -1.27 -11.83 -0.94
C THR A 39 -0.82 -12.68 -2.12
N ARG A 40 -1.68 -12.91 -3.12
CA ARG A 40 -1.45 -13.79 -4.28
C ARG A 40 -0.80 -13.08 -5.48
N THR A 41 -0.12 -11.96 -5.27
CA THR A 41 0.57 -11.27 -6.37
C THR A 41 1.72 -12.13 -6.90
N ARG A 42 1.80 -12.34 -8.22
CA ARG A 42 2.69 -13.30 -8.89
C ARG A 42 4.16 -13.19 -8.46
N LYS A 43 4.70 -11.97 -8.39
CA LYS A 43 6.10 -11.72 -7.99
C LYS A 43 6.42 -12.27 -6.59
N TYR A 44 5.49 -12.17 -5.64
CA TYR A 44 5.70 -12.64 -4.27
C TYR A 44 5.38 -14.10 -4.07
N VAL A 45 4.42 -14.65 -4.84
CA VAL A 45 4.12 -16.09 -4.81
C VAL A 45 5.35 -16.92 -5.19
N GLU A 46 6.11 -16.50 -6.20
CA GLU A 46 7.34 -17.19 -6.62
C GLU A 46 8.41 -17.15 -5.51
N ILE A 47 8.62 -15.99 -4.88
CA ILE A 47 9.57 -15.84 -3.78
C ILE A 47 9.10 -16.64 -2.56
N PHE A 48 7.82 -16.59 -2.22
CA PHE A 48 7.27 -17.27 -1.06
C PHE A 48 7.33 -18.78 -1.21
N ASN A 49 6.98 -19.33 -2.37
CA ASN A 49 7.08 -20.76 -2.63
C ASN A 49 8.54 -21.23 -2.50
N LYS A 50 9.50 -20.45 -3.01
CA LYS A 50 10.92 -20.75 -2.90
C LYS A 50 11.42 -20.79 -1.44
N HIS A 51 10.85 -19.99 -0.56
CA HIS A 51 11.31 -19.84 0.83
C HIS A 51 10.34 -20.43 1.86
N GLY A 52 9.34 -21.21 1.41
CA GLY A 52 8.39 -21.88 2.30
C GLY A 52 7.49 -20.93 3.08
N LEU A 53 7.20 -19.73 2.53
CA LEU A 53 6.25 -18.79 3.09
C LEU A 53 4.84 -19.11 2.59
N SER A 54 3.86 -19.11 3.50
CA SER A 54 2.46 -19.35 3.17
C SER A 54 1.64 -18.05 3.19
N THR A 55 0.50 -18.09 2.52
CA THR A 55 -0.50 -17.00 2.58
C THR A 55 -0.94 -16.73 4.02
N ASP A 56 -1.08 -17.79 4.84
CA ASP A 56 -1.54 -17.67 6.23
C ASP A 56 -0.57 -16.86 7.10
N ILE A 57 0.74 -17.04 6.87
CA ILE A 57 1.76 -16.24 7.56
C ILE A 57 1.57 -14.76 7.23
N LEU A 58 1.32 -14.43 5.96
CA LEU A 58 1.09 -13.05 5.55
C LEU A 58 -0.20 -12.47 6.12
N ILE A 59 -1.29 -13.23 6.11
CA ILE A 59 -2.57 -12.80 6.70
C ILE A 59 -2.37 -12.51 8.19
N SER A 60 -1.70 -13.40 8.92
CA SER A 60 -1.38 -13.21 10.33
C SER A 60 -0.52 -11.97 10.57
N ARG A 61 0.48 -11.73 9.69
CA ARG A 61 1.32 -10.53 9.78
C ARG A 61 0.54 -9.25 9.51
N VAL A 62 -0.35 -9.25 8.53
CA VAL A 62 -1.23 -8.10 8.24
C VAL A 62 -2.12 -7.80 9.45
N TRP A 63 -2.73 -8.84 10.05
CA TRP A 63 -3.51 -8.67 11.26
C TRP A 63 -2.69 -8.05 12.39
N MET A 64 -1.50 -8.58 12.68
CA MET A 64 -0.59 -8.02 13.70
C MET A 64 -0.23 -6.55 13.44
N ILE A 65 0.01 -6.17 12.18
CA ILE A 65 0.32 -4.79 11.80
C ILE A 65 -0.89 -3.87 12.06
N LEU A 66 -2.11 -4.34 11.77
CA LEU A 66 -3.33 -3.54 11.95
C LEU A 66 -3.74 -3.44 13.42
N GLU A 67 -3.54 -4.52 14.22
CA GLU A 67 -3.87 -4.54 15.65
C GLU A 67 -2.88 -3.74 16.50
N LYS A 68 -1.64 -3.61 16.01
CA LYS A 68 -0.55 -2.97 16.76
C LYS A 68 -0.91 -1.58 17.27
N ASP A 69 -0.48 -1.28 18.52
CA ASP A 69 -0.64 0.01 19.17
C ASP A 69 -2.13 0.44 19.25
N ASP A 70 -3.01 -0.47 19.65
CA ASP A 70 -4.45 -0.25 19.78
C ASP A 70 -5.06 0.26 18.47
N TYR A 71 -4.83 -0.48 17.40
CA TYR A 71 -5.35 -0.17 16.06
C TYR A 71 -4.93 1.21 15.52
N ARG A 72 -3.77 1.72 15.96
CA ARG A 72 -3.30 3.06 15.57
C ARG A 72 -3.38 3.32 14.07
N ARG A 73 -3.08 2.31 13.26
CA ARG A 73 -3.12 2.43 11.80
C ARG A 73 -4.52 2.54 11.23
N LEU A 74 -5.48 1.80 11.77
CA LEU A 74 -6.89 1.92 11.39
C LEU A 74 -7.46 3.27 11.83
N ARG A 75 -7.13 3.73 13.04
CA ARG A 75 -7.53 5.05 13.56
C ARG A 75 -6.93 6.22 12.74
N ALA A 76 -5.76 6.02 12.15
CA ALA A 76 -5.10 7.02 11.32
C ALA A 76 -5.59 7.01 9.85
N PHE A 77 -6.40 6.03 9.44
CA PHE A 77 -6.93 5.95 8.09
C PHE A 77 -7.96 7.06 7.85
N ARG A 78 -7.71 7.93 6.87
CA ARG A 78 -8.51 9.14 6.62
C ARG A 78 -9.45 9.04 5.43
N PHE A 79 -9.70 7.85 4.93
CA PHE A 79 -10.64 7.59 3.80
C PHE A 79 -10.34 8.41 2.54
N GLY A 80 -9.11 8.86 2.36
CA GLY A 80 -8.64 9.52 1.11
C GLY A 80 -8.48 8.57 -0.07
N ALA A 81 -8.56 7.26 0.19
CA ALA A 81 -8.58 6.19 -0.79
C ALA A 81 -9.49 5.07 -0.27
N SER A 82 -9.82 4.07 -1.11
CA SER A 82 -10.58 2.91 -0.64
C SER A 82 -9.80 2.14 0.43
N PHE A 83 -10.51 1.53 1.37
CA PHE A 83 -9.92 0.71 2.40
C PHE A 83 -9.14 -0.49 1.80
N LYS A 84 -9.63 -1.05 0.71
CA LYS A 84 -8.93 -2.09 -0.06
C LYS A 84 -7.55 -1.62 -0.55
N THR A 85 -7.46 -0.38 -1.04
CA THR A 85 -6.19 0.23 -1.46
C THR A 85 -5.24 0.42 -0.27
N TYR A 86 -5.76 0.83 0.88
CA TYR A 86 -5.00 0.93 2.11
C TYR A 86 -4.46 -0.44 2.57
N LEU A 87 -5.31 -1.47 2.57
CA LEU A 87 -4.91 -2.84 2.88
C LEU A 87 -3.81 -3.37 1.97
N PHE A 88 -3.82 -3.00 0.69
CA PHE A 88 -2.76 -3.37 -0.23
C PHE A 88 -1.37 -2.87 0.24
N ILE A 89 -1.29 -1.64 0.74
CA ILE A 89 -0.03 -1.09 1.27
C ILE A 89 0.41 -1.90 2.49
N ILE A 90 -0.53 -2.24 3.38
CA ILE A 90 -0.23 -3.05 4.58
C ILE A 90 0.25 -4.46 4.18
N VAL A 91 -0.40 -5.08 3.20
CA VAL A 91 0.03 -6.39 2.66
C VAL A 91 1.45 -6.31 2.09
N ARG A 92 1.78 -5.26 1.35
CA ARG A 92 3.13 -5.05 0.80
C ARG A 92 4.17 -4.89 1.91
N GLU A 93 3.85 -4.16 2.94
CA GLU A 93 4.72 -4.01 4.11
C GLU A 93 4.91 -5.35 4.83
N ALA A 94 3.84 -6.11 5.05
CA ALA A 94 3.89 -7.45 5.63
C ALA A 94 4.77 -8.39 4.80
N GLN A 95 4.60 -8.39 3.48
CA GLN A 95 5.40 -9.18 2.55
C GLN A 95 6.90 -8.84 2.66
N LYS A 96 7.22 -7.55 2.66
CA LYS A 96 8.60 -7.08 2.82
C LYS A 96 9.19 -7.56 4.14
N TYR A 97 8.45 -7.42 5.22
CA TYR A 97 8.88 -7.83 6.55
C TYR A 97 9.18 -9.34 6.63
N GLU A 98 8.26 -10.19 6.13
CA GLU A 98 8.44 -11.64 6.13
C GLU A 98 9.64 -12.07 5.28
N ILE A 99 9.85 -11.43 4.14
CA ILE A 99 11.01 -11.69 3.28
C ILE A 99 12.30 -11.31 4.02
N GLN A 100 12.36 -10.15 4.66
CA GLN A 100 13.52 -9.69 5.40
C GLN A 100 13.83 -10.59 6.61
N GLU A 101 12.80 -11.04 7.32
CA GLU A 101 12.98 -11.89 8.50
C GLU A 101 13.49 -13.29 8.13
N LYS A 102 12.97 -13.90 7.05
CA LYS A 102 13.31 -15.27 6.65
C LYS A 102 14.55 -15.40 5.78
N ILE A 103 14.78 -14.45 4.89
CA ILE A 103 15.84 -14.51 3.88
C ILE A 103 17.08 -13.72 4.33
N GLY A 104 16.91 -12.88 5.35
CA GLY A 104 17.91 -11.91 5.78
C GLY A 104 17.98 -10.72 4.81
N LYS A 105 18.91 -9.79 5.07
CA LYS A 105 19.18 -8.66 4.17
C LYS A 105 19.92 -9.18 2.93
N ASN A 106 19.20 -9.73 1.97
CA ASN A 106 19.80 -10.05 0.69
C ASN A 106 19.69 -8.82 -0.22
N PRO A 107 20.82 -8.14 -0.52
CA PRO A 107 20.82 -6.91 -1.31
C PRO A 107 20.27 -7.10 -2.72
N TYR A 108 20.31 -8.32 -3.27
CA TYR A 108 19.82 -8.61 -4.62
C TYR A 108 18.30 -8.76 -4.73
N ILE A 109 17.62 -9.13 -3.62
CA ILE A 109 16.14 -9.26 -3.62
C ILE A 109 15.47 -7.95 -3.22
N LEU A 110 16.17 -7.13 -2.46
CA LEU A 110 15.66 -5.89 -1.86
C LEU A 110 16.09 -4.63 -2.61
N SER A 111 17.11 -4.71 -3.49
CA SER A 111 17.75 -3.53 -4.07
C SER A 111 16.85 -2.65 -4.94
N GLU A 112 15.85 -3.20 -5.62
CA GLU A 112 14.92 -2.39 -6.43
C GLU A 112 13.78 -1.77 -5.62
N ASP A 113 13.32 -2.45 -4.54
CA ASP A 113 12.21 -1.99 -3.71
C ASP A 113 12.68 -1.27 -2.43
N ASP A 114 13.88 -1.62 -1.90
CA ASP A 114 14.39 -1.07 -0.64
C ASP A 114 14.91 0.36 -0.77
N ASP A 115 15.54 0.67 -1.88
CA ASP A 115 16.02 2.03 -2.16
C ASP A 115 14.85 3.02 -2.21
N PHE A 116 13.70 2.57 -2.70
CA PHE A 116 12.49 3.38 -2.78
C PHE A 116 11.75 3.52 -1.44
N CYS A 117 11.50 2.41 -0.73
CA CYS A 117 10.84 2.47 0.58
C CYS A 117 11.72 3.15 1.63
N SER A 118 13.04 2.99 1.55
CA SER A 118 14.00 3.69 2.41
C SER A 118 14.05 5.17 2.09
N ARG A 119 13.95 5.55 0.82
CA ARG A 119 13.85 6.96 0.38
C ARG A 119 12.55 7.62 0.83
N ILE A 120 11.41 6.89 0.81
CA ILE A 120 10.13 7.43 1.31
C ILE A 120 10.05 7.39 2.84
N ALA A 121 10.56 6.33 3.48
CA ALA A 121 10.52 6.20 4.94
C ALA A 121 11.59 7.01 5.67
N GLY A 122 12.55 7.63 4.97
CA GLY A 122 13.63 8.41 5.59
C GLY A 122 14.51 7.59 6.52
N LYS A 123 14.66 6.27 6.28
CA LYS A 123 15.48 5.39 7.12
C LYS A 123 16.69 4.88 6.35
N GLU A 124 17.86 5.30 6.82
CA GLU A 124 19.22 4.82 6.53
C GLU A 124 19.74 5.08 5.11
N GLY A 125 20.61 6.04 5.00
CA GLY A 125 21.44 6.37 3.84
C GLY A 125 21.35 7.81 3.34
N ILE A 126 20.46 8.62 3.89
CA ILE A 126 20.35 10.04 3.55
C ILE A 126 21.09 10.84 4.63
N ASP A 127 22.43 10.73 4.66
CA ASP A 127 23.23 11.57 5.55
C ASP A 127 23.62 12.93 4.91
N SER A 128 23.31 13.11 3.62
CA SER A 128 23.49 14.40 2.97
C SER A 128 22.28 15.30 3.25
N PRO A 129 22.50 16.53 3.77
CA PRO A 129 21.44 17.50 3.98
C PRO A 129 20.64 17.80 2.71
N GLU A 130 21.29 17.84 1.55
CA GLU A 130 20.68 18.12 0.26
C GLU A 130 19.68 17.04 -0.16
N LEU A 131 20.01 15.77 0.10
CA LEU A 131 19.11 14.64 -0.17
C LEU A 131 17.89 14.64 0.77
N LYS A 132 18.07 15.06 2.04
CA LYS A 132 16.94 15.22 2.98
C LYS A 132 15.97 16.29 2.49
N ASP A 133 16.49 17.42 2.01
CA ASP A 133 15.70 18.51 1.47
C ASP A 133 14.96 18.10 0.18
N GLU A 134 15.61 17.33 -0.70
CA GLU A 134 14.96 16.80 -1.91
C GLU A 134 13.83 15.82 -1.61
N VAL A 135 14.03 14.92 -0.64
CA VAL A 135 13.00 13.94 -0.22
C VAL A 135 11.84 14.65 0.47
N GLN A 136 12.13 15.61 1.36
CA GLN A 136 11.09 16.41 1.99
C GLN A 136 10.28 17.17 0.94
N TYR A 137 10.94 17.79 0.00
CA TYR A 137 10.28 18.51 -1.10
C TYR A 137 9.43 17.58 -1.98
N ALA A 138 9.92 16.39 -2.31
CA ALA A 138 9.15 15.41 -3.06
C ALA A 138 7.88 14.98 -2.30
N ASN A 139 8.00 14.78 -0.98
CA ASN A 139 6.85 14.45 -0.12
C ASN A 139 5.84 15.60 -0.04
N GLU A 140 6.30 16.85 0.02
CA GLU A 140 5.42 18.03 -0.03
C GLU A 140 4.65 18.12 -1.36
N LEU A 141 5.32 17.87 -2.50
CA LEU A 141 4.67 17.86 -3.80
C LEU A 141 3.62 16.73 -3.91
N ILE A 142 3.93 15.54 -3.44
CA ILE A 142 2.97 14.43 -3.39
C ILE A 142 1.82 14.77 -2.45
N GLY A 143 2.09 15.39 -1.31
CA GLY A 143 1.07 15.87 -0.38
C GLY A 143 0.10 16.89 -1.00
N ARG A 144 0.62 17.86 -1.78
CA ARG A 144 -0.21 18.81 -2.54
C ARG A 144 -1.06 18.13 -3.62
N LEU A 145 -0.44 17.20 -4.37
CA LEU A 145 -1.17 16.41 -5.36
C LEU A 145 -2.29 15.58 -4.70
N TRP A 146 -2.02 15.05 -3.50
CA TRP A 146 -2.98 14.30 -2.72
C TRP A 146 -4.19 15.13 -2.28
N GLN A 147 -3.95 16.35 -1.82
CA GLN A 147 -5.03 17.28 -1.43
C GLN A 147 -5.91 17.68 -2.62
N ASP A 148 -5.32 17.80 -3.80
CA ASP A 148 -6.02 18.21 -5.00
C ASP A 148 -6.71 17.05 -5.73
N ASN A 149 -6.03 15.91 -5.88
CA ASN A 149 -6.57 14.72 -6.54
C ASN A 149 -5.98 13.44 -5.95
N PRO A 150 -6.61 12.85 -4.91
CA PRO A 150 -6.14 11.64 -4.25
C PRO A 150 -5.96 10.46 -5.20
N LEU A 151 -6.85 10.30 -6.19
CA LEU A 151 -6.78 9.21 -7.15
C LEU A 151 -5.52 9.31 -8.05
N GLN A 152 -5.19 10.51 -8.52
CA GLN A 152 -3.97 10.73 -9.27
C GLN A 152 -2.72 10.48 -8.43
N ALA A 153 -2.71 10.92 -7.17
CA ALA A 153 -1.61 10.66 -6.25
C ALA A 153 -1.43 9.15 -6.01
N TRP A 154 -2.51 8.41 -5.81
CA TRP A 154 -2.48 6.96 -5.68
C TRP A 154 -1.93 6.28 -6.93
N VAL A 155 -2.47 6.60 -8.09
CA VAL A 155 -2.00 6.01 -9.36
C VAL A 155 -0.52 6.32 -9.56
N LEU A 156 -0.07 7.54 -9.25
CA LEU A 156 1.34 7.92 -9.34
C LEU A 156 2.22 7.03 -8.42
N ILE A 157 1.83 6.88 -7.16
CA ILE A 157 2.54 6.04 -6.20
C ILE A 157 2.55 4.59 -6.67
N MET A 158 1.42 4.02 -7.03
CA MET A 158 1.33 2.63 -7.47
C MET A 158 2.14 2.35 -8.72
N ARG A 159 2.09 3.23 -9.71
CA ARG A 159 2.77 3.04 -11.01
C ARG A 159 4.27 3.31 -10.95
N ASN A 160 4.70 4.35 -10.21
CA ASN A 160 6.09 4.79 -10.26
C ASN A 160 6.89 4.37 -9.03
N SER A 161 6.24 4.26 -7.90
CA SER A 161 6.89 3.91 -6.66
C SER A 161 6.80 2.42 -6.35
N LEU A 162 5.62 1.85 -6.52
CA LEU A 162 5.41 0.41 -6.34
C LEU A 162 5.62 -0.38 -7.64
N GLN A 163 5.92 0.30 -8.76
CA GLN A 163 6.17 -0.28 -10.09
C GLN A 163 5.10 -1.28 -10.56
N LEU A 164 3.85 -1.09 -10.12
CA LEU A 164 2.75 -1.94 -10.51
C LEU A 164 2.39 -1.72 -11.98
N SER A 165 1.97 -2.78 -12.68
CA SER A 165 1.46 -2.64 -14.05
C SER A 165 0.14 -1.84 -14.08
N ALA A 166 -0.18 -1.22 -15.23
CA ALA A 166 -1.48 -0.54 -15.40
C ALA A 166 -2.66 -1.50 -15.16
N LYS A 167 -2.48 -2.77 -15.52
CA LYS A 167 -3.48 -3.82 -15.31
C LYS A 167 -3.70 -4.11 -13.82
N ASP A 168 -2.62 -4.20 -13.04
CA ASP A 168 -2.74 -4.44 -11.59
C ASP A 168 -3.42 -3.25 -10.92
N VAL A 169 -2.98 -2.02 -11.23
CA VAL A 169 -3.58 -0.79 -10.69
C VAL A 169 -5.06 -0.66 -11.09
N SER A 170 -5.42 -1.02 -12.33
CA SER A 170 -6.81 -0.99 -12.79
C SER A 170 -7.70 -1.94 -12.00
N SER A 171 -7.19 -3.13 -11.70
CA SER A 171 -7.90 -4.11 -10.87
C SER A 171 -8.12 -3.64 -9.44
N PHE A 172 -7.16 -2.88 -8.88
CA PHE A 172 -7.27 -2.32 -7.54
C PHE A 172 -8.25 -1.16 -7.43
N LEU A 173 -8.19 -0.26 -8.41
CA LEU A 173 -8.96 0.98 -8.37
C LEU A 173 -10.34 0.83 -9.03
N ASN A 174 -10.66 -0.35 -9.56
CA ASN A 174 -11.84 -0.60 -10.38
C ASN A 174 -11.95 0.38 -11.57
N GLU A 175 -10.81 0.68 -12.18
CA GLU A 175 -10.65 1.61 -13.29
C GLU A 175 -10.19 0.85 -14.54
N SER A 176 -10.34 1.42 -15.73
CA SER A 176 -9.74 0.84 -16.93
C SER A 176 -8.21 1.08 -16.95
N SER A 177 -7.44 0.16 -17.53
CA SER A 177 -5.98 0.34 -17.67
C SER A 177 -5.63 1.61 -18.44
N SER A 178 -6.45 2.00 -19.44
CA SER A 178 -6.29 3.25 -20.19
C SER A 178 -6.49 4.48 -19.29
N ASN A 179 -7.49 4.44 -18.39
CA ASN A 179 -7.71 5.52 -17.44
C ASN A 179 -6.55 5.62 -16.42
N VAL A 180 -6.03 4.49 -15.94
CA VAL A 180 -4.85 4.45 -15.07
C VAL A 180 -3.65 5.14 -15.74
N ASP A 181 -3.37 4.87 -17.01
CA ASP A 181 -2.25 5.50 -17.72
C ASP A 181 -2.49 7.01 -17.92
N GLN A 182 -3.74 7.43 -18.21
CA GLN A 182 -4.10 8.84 -18.29
C GLN A 182 -3.96 9.55 -16.93
N LEU A 183 -4.41 8.94 -15.85
CA LEU A 183 -4.27 9.47 -14.49
C LEU A 183 -2.80 9.62 -14.09
N ASN A 184 -1.97 8.62 -14.42
CA ASN A 184 -0.53 8.68 -14.18
C ASN A 184 0.15 9.82 -14.97
N LYS A 185 -0.24 9.99 -16.24
CA LYS A 185 0.26 11.08 -17.07
C LYS A 185 -0.12 12.45 -16.48
N ARG A 186 -1.40 12.66 -16.15
CA ARG A 186 -1.89 13.91 -15.53
C ARG A 186 -1.20 14.20 -14.20
N ALA A 187 -1.01 13.18 -13.36
CA ALA A 187 -0.30 13.31 -12.10
C ALA A 187 1.14 13.80 -12.30
N LYS A 188 1.87 13.22 -13.27
CA LYS A 188 3.23 13.66 -13.62
C LYS A 188 3.28 15.09 -14.16
N GLU A 189 2.34 15.47 -15.02
CA GLU A 189 2.24 16.82 -15.56
C GLU A 189 1.98 17.83 -14.44
N LYS A 190 1.10 17.50 -13.50
CA LYS A 190 0.78 18.35 -12.36
C LYS A 190 1.96 18.49 -11.41
N LEU A 191 2.70 17.42 -11.10
CA LEU A 191 3.93 17.52 -10.31
C LEU A 191 4.98 18.41 -10.98
N LYS A 192 5.10 18.33 -12.32
CA LYS A 192 6.00 19.23 -13.07
C LYS A 192 5.57 20.68 -12.97
N ALA A 193 4.27 20.96 -12.98
CA ALA A 193 3.75 22.32 -12.80
C ALA A 193 4.05 22.84 -11.38
N LEU A 194 3.71 22.06 -10.35
CA LEU A 194 4.00 22.41 -8.95
C LEU A 194 5.49 22.63 -8.67
N ARG A 195 6.37 21.91 -9.37
CA ARG A 195 7.83 22.09 -9.27
C ARG A 195 8.31 23.42 -9.85
N LYS A 196 7.59 23.97 -10.82
CA LYS A 196 7.97 25.28 -11.46
C LYS A 196 7.50 26.49 -10.66
N GLU A 197 6.60 26.30 -9.70
CA GLU A 197 6.09 27.37 -8.84
C GLU A 197 7.06 27.73 -7.69
N ARG A 198 8.22 27.08 -7.61
CA ARG A 198 9.31 27.37 -6.70
C ARG A 198 10.33 28.27 -7.36
#